data_afaf4832183a89c89e709775aad154ce
#
_entry.id   afaf4832183a89c89e709775aad154ce
#
_cell.length_a   1.000
_cell.length_b   1.000
_cell.length_c   1.000
_cell.angle_alpha   90.00
_cell.angle_beta   90.00
_cell.angle_gamma   90.00
#
_symmetry.space_group_name_H-M   'P 1'
#
loop_
_entity.id
_entity.type
_entity.pdbx_description
1 polymer ?
#
loop_
_entity_poly.entity_id
_entity_poly.type
_entity_poly.pdbx_seq_one_letter_code
_entity_poly.pdbx_strand_id
1 'polypeptide(L)'
;MENTFKGSKNYVASPELMNAVNIAMALKKSLLIKGEPGTGKTMLAEAVAEALGKKLIIWSVKSTTKAQDGLYVYDVVQRLYDSQFGTSGVDDIAKYIKLGKLGEAFSADEQVVLLIDEVDKADLEFPNDLLWELDKMEFYIPETKETIKAKHRPIVIITSNAEKELPDAFLRRCIFHYIEFPDQQQMEKIIRVHFDHVDETLLMQAMQAFYYIRSIDSVEKKPSTSELVDWIRALELTGVDTSRITKEIPFIGVLLKKDKDISTVQRRLRR
;
A
#
# COMPACT_ATOMS: atom_id res chain seq x y z
N MET A 1 25.81 -0.36 10.98
CA MET A 1 24.38 0.02 10.99
C MET A 1 23.57 -1.26 10.71
N GLU A 2 23.12 -1.92 11.79
CA GLU A 2 22.47 -3.24 11.68
C GLU A 2 21.04 -3.22 11.15
N ASN A 3 20.41 -2.06 11.02
CA ASN A 3 19.02 -1.91 10.55
C ASN A 3 18.96 -1.07 9.25
N THR A 4 19.45 -1.63 8.13
CA THR A 4 19.39 -0.95 6.84
C THR A 4 18.59 -1.81 5.86
N PHE A 5 17.56 -1.22 5.24
CA PHE A 5 16.80 -1.88 4.18
C PHE A 5 17.65 -1.97 2.91
N LYS A 6 17.86 -3.19 2.41
CA LYS A 6 18.64 -3.49 1.20
C LYS A 6 17.80 -4.21 0.12
N GLY A 7 16.46 -4.09 0.22
CA GLY A 7 15.52 -4.85 -0.59
C GLY A 7 15.10 -6.17 0.08
N SER A 8 14.20 -6.91 -0.54
CA SER A 8 13.82 -8.26 -0.14
C SER A 8 13.81 -9.22 -1.34
N LYS A 9 13.70 -10.52 -1.11
CA LYS A 9 13.66 -11.52 -2.19
C LYS A 9 12.42 -11.35 -3.08
N ASN A 10 11.33 -10.87 -2.50
CA ASN A 10 10.02 -10.79 -3.14
C ASN A 10 9.67 -9.37 -3.62
N TYR A 11 10.61 -8.41 -3.51
CA TYR A 11 10.37 -7.03 -3.88
C TYR A 11 11.59 -6.38 -4.52
N VAL A 12 11.42 -5.94 -5.76
CA VAL A 12 12.47 -5.24 -6.53
C VAL A 12 12.44 -3.76 -6.18
N ALA A 13 13.34 -3.33 -5.29
CA ALA A 13 13.48 -1.93 -4.91
C ALA A 13 14.57 -1.23 -5.73
N SER A 14 14.31 -0.01 -6.21
CA SER A 14 15.36 0.83 -6.79
C SER A 14 16.31 1.33 -5.70
N PRO A 15 17.57 1.70 -6.07
CA PRO A 15 18.52 2.29 -5.12
C PRO A 15 17.97 3.56 -4.45
N GLU A 16 17.23 4.38 -5.19
CA GLU A 16 16.61 5.62 -4.70
C GLU A 16 15.53 5.32 -3.67
N LEU A 17 14.69 4.31 -3.92
CA LEU A 17 13.66 3.87 -2.98
C LEU A 17 14.29 3.31 -1.70
N MET A 18 15.32 2.45 -1.82
CA MET A 18 16.05 1.95 -0.64
C MET A 18 16.66 3.08 0.18
N ASN A 19 17.24 4.09 -0.47
CA ASN A 19 17.77 5.28 0.20
C ASN A 19 16.67 6.07 0.90
N ALA A 20 15.51 6.28 0.26
CA ALA A 20 14.38 6.98 0.87
C ALA A 20 13.88 6.29 2.14
N VAL A 21 13.74 4.95 2.11
CA VAL A 21 13.40 4.14 3.30
C VAL A 21 14.43 4.35 4.41
N ASN A 22 15.72 4.21 4.10
CA ASN A 22 16.80 4.31 5.10
C ASN A 22 16.91 5.73 5.68
N ILE A 23 16.72 6.76 4.87
CA ILE A 23 16.71 8.17 5.32
C ILE A 23 15.51 8.40 6.25
N ALA A 24 14.32 7.93 5.89
CA ALA A 24 13.12 8.05 6.73
C ALA A 24 13.33 7.40 8.11
N MET A 25 13.90 6.20 8.13
CA MET A 25 14.24 5.49 9.37
C MET A 25 15.29 6.25 10.20
N ALA A 26 16.36 6.72 9.59
CA ALA A 26 17.44 7.45 10.26
C ALA A 26 16.98 8.78 10.86
N LEU A 27 16.12 9.50 10.12
CA LEU A 27 15.55 10.78 10.56
C LEU A 27 14.32 10.60 11.47
N LYS A 28 13.87 9.36 11.68
CA LYS A 28 12.65 9.05 12.45
C LYS A 28 11.41 9.80 11.93
N LYS A 29 11.29 9.90 10.61
CA LYS A 29 10.16 10.53 9.92
C LYS A 29 9.31 9.48 9.20
N SER A 30 8.03 9.78 9.00
CA SER A 30 7.16 8.97 8.15
C SER A 30 7.63 9.02 6.71
N LEU A 31 7.58 7.90 6.00
CA LEU A 31 7.88 7.78 4.58
C LEU A 31 6.57 7.83 3.78
N LEU A 32 6.38 8.87 2.98
CA LEU A 32 5.25 8.98 2.07
C LEU A 32 5.65 8.48 0.69
N ILE A 33 4.98 7.43 0.24
CA ILE A 33 5.15 6.83 -1.08
C ILE A 33 3.97 7.18 -1.96
N LYS A 34 4.23 7.89 -3.06
CA LYS A 34 3.26 8.11 -4.12
C LYS A 34 3.62 7.31 -5.38
N GLY A 35 2.64 7.02 -6.21
CA GLY A 35 2.82 6.36 -7.51
C GLY A 35 1.50 5.85 -8.07
N GLU A 36 1.50 5.44 -9.32
CA GLU A 36 0.32 4.85 -9.98
C GLU A 36 -0.17 3.62 -9.20
N PRO A 37 -1.48 3.27 -9.29
CA PRO A 37 -1.99 2.00 -8.77
C PRO A 37 -1.20 0.80 -9.35
N GLY A 38 -0.92 -0.19 -8.48
CA GLY A 38 -0.20 -1.40 -8.89
C GLY A 38 1.32 -1.26 -9.08
N THR A 39 1.94 -0.17 -8.57
CA THR A 39 3.41 0.00 -8.57
C THR A 39 4.10 -0.63 -7.34
N GLY A 40 3.38 -1.43 -6.54
CA GLY A 40 3.97 -2.16 -5.42
C GLY A 40 4.15 -1.34 -4.13
N LYS A 41 3.42 -0.23 -3.96
CA LYS A 41 3.51 0.62 -2.76
C LYS A 41 3.21 -0.12 -1.46
N THR A 42 2.13 -0.89 -1.42
CA THR A 42 1.74 -1.70 -0.25
C THR A 42 2.76 -2.81 0.03
N MET A 43 3.25 -3.48 -1.02
CA MET A 43 4.28 -4.52 -0.93
C MET A 43 5.61 -4.00 -0.39
N LEU A 44 5.92 -2.70 -0.55
CA LEU A 44 7.12 -2.10 0.05
C LEU A 44 7.12 -2.24 1.57
N ALA A 45 5.98 -2.01 2.23
CA ALA A 45 5.90 -2.12 3.69
C ALA A 45 6.10 -3.57 4.17
N GLU A 46 5.57 -4.54 3.42
CA GLU A 46 5.81 -5.97 3.65
C GLU A 46 7.30 -6.31 3.50
N ALA A 47 7.92 -5.84 2.41
CA ALA A 47 9.33 -6.06 2.13
C ALA A 47 10.25 -5.44 3.20
N VAL A 48 9.91 -4.24 3.69
CA VAL A 48 10.66 -3.58 4.78
C VAL A 48 10.49 -4.35 6.10
N ALA A 49 9.27 -4.78 6.42
CA ALA A 49 9.01 -5.57 7.62
C ALA A 49 9.75 -6.91 7.61
N GLU A 50 9.68 -7.64 6.49
CA GLU A 50 10.40 -8.90 6.27
C GLU A 50 11.92 -8.72 6.41
N ALA A 51 12.50 -7.76 5.67
CA ALA A 51 13.94 -7.53 5.65
C ALA A 51 14.51 -7.11 7.01
N LEU A 52 13.70 -6.43 7.84
CA LEU A 52 14.11 -5.99 9.18
C LEU A 52 13.69 -6.96 10.29
N GLY A 53 12.98 -8.06 9.96
CA GLY A 53 12.46 -9.01 10.94
C GLY A 53 11.44 -8.38 11.90
N LYS A 54 10.61 -7.44 11.42
CA LYS A 54 9.66 -6.70 12.25
C LYS A 54 8.22 -7.07 11.93
N LYS A 55 7.34 -6.98 12.94
CA LYS A 55 5.90 -7.13 12.74
C LYS A 55 5.37 -5.99 11.87
N LEU A 56 4.55 -6.32 10.88
CA LEU A 56 3.80 -5.36 10.08
C LEU A 56 2.40 -5.16 10.66
N ILE A 57 2.01 -3.90 10.83
CA ILE A 57 0.65 -3.48 11.17
C ILE A 57 0.13 -2.68 9.99
N ILE A 58 -1.02 -3.09 9.43
CA ILE A 58 -1.62 -2.45 8.25
C ILE A 58 -2.90 -1.74 8.66
N TRP A 59 -2.98 -0.46 8.33
CA TRP A 59 -4.17 0.35 8.42
C TRP A 59 -4.62 0.79 7.03
N SER A 60 -5.58 0.06 6.46
CA SER A 60 -6.17 0.40 5.15
C SER A 60 -7.21 1.50 5.34
N VAL A 61 -6.94 2.65 4.77
CA VAL A 61 -7.81 3.84 4.85
C VAL A 61 -8.96 3.71 3.85
N LYS A 62 -10.17 4.04 4.29
CA LYS A 62 -11.39 4.08 3.49
C LYS A 62 -11.94 5.49 3.44
N SER A 63 -12.87 5.77 2.53
CA SER A 63 -13.53 7.08 2.43
C SER A 63 -14.26 7.51 3.72
N THR A 64 -14.65 6.57 4.56
CA THR A 64 -15.33 6.82 5.84
C THR A 64 -14.40 6.79 7.04
N THR A 65 -13.10 6.50 6.85
CA THR A 65 -12.12 6.39 7.94
C THR A 65 -11.84 7.77 8.54
N LYS A 66 -11.90 7.84 9.86
CA LYS A 66 -11.52 9.01 10.66
C LYS A 66 -10.17 8.75 11.34
N ALA A 67 -9.41 9.80 11.63
CA ALA A 67 -8.14 9.71 12.35
C ALA A 67 -8.28 9.01 13.70
N GLN A 68 -9.36 9.29 14.42
CA GLN A 68 -9.70 8.67 15.71
C GLN A 68 -9.80 7.13 15.62
N ASP A 69 -10.31 6.58 14.50
CA ASP A 69 -10.47 5.13 14.31
C ASP A 69 -9.13 4.39 14.36
N GLY A 70 -8.05 5.08 13.96
CA GLY A 70 -6.69 4.54 14.03
C GLY A 70 -6.11 4.52 15.43
N LEU A 71 -6.60 5.34 16.33
CA LEU A 71 -6.11 5.46 17.69
C LEU A 71 -6.79 4.43 18.60
N TYR A 72 -8.07 4.62 18.85
CA TYR A 72 -8.90 3.70 19.63
C TYR A 72 -10.39 3.92 19.39
N VAL A 73 -11.18 2.95 19.78
CA VAL A 73 -12.64 3.02 19.86
C VAL A 73 -13.09 2.67 21.26
N TYR A 74 -13.92 3.51 21.84
CA TYR A 74 -14.60 3.21 23.10
C TYR A 74 -15.91 2.50 22.84
N ASP A 75 -16.02 1.23 23.27
CA ASP A 75 -17.21 0.38 23.08
C ASP A 75 -18.30 0.70 24.12
N VAL A 76 -18.95 1.83 23.92
CA VAL A 76 -20.06 2.30 24.80
C VAL A 76 -21.21 1.31 24.80
N VAL A 77 -21.48 0.67 23.66
CA VAL A 77 -22.61 -0.28 23.52
C VAL A 77 -22.38 -1.51 24.38
N GLN A 78 -21.17 -2.09 24.30
CA GLN A 78 -20.84 -3.24 25.13
C GLN A 78 -20.86 -2.89 26.62
N ARG A 79 -20.33 -1.72 27.00
CA ARG A 79 -20.35 -1.27 28.38
C ARG A 79 -21.78 -1.08 28.92
N LEU A 80 -22.67 -0.50 28.12
CA LEU A 80 -24.07 -0.31 28.48
C LEU A 80 -24.76 -1.66 28.66
N TYR A 81 -24.54 -2.59 27.77
CA TYR A 81 -25.06 -3.95 27.84
C TYR A 81 -24.61 -4.64 29.13
N ASP A 82 -23.32 -4.64 29.43
CA ASP A 82 -22.74 -5.27 30.63
C ASP A 82 -23.29 -4.64 31.92
N SER A 83 -23.50 -3.31 31.89
CA SER A 83 -24.12 -2.58 33.02
C SER A 83 -25.56 -3.01 33.29
N GLN A 84 -26.34 -3.26 32.25
CA GLN A 84 -27.74 -3.67 32.37
C GLN A 84 -27.89 -5.12 32.85
N PHE A 85 -26.98 -5.99 32.48
CA PHE A 85 -27.05 -7.41 32.78
C PHE A 85 -26.19 -7.85 34.00
N GLY A 86 -25.66 -6.88 34.75
CA GLY A 86 -24.97 -7.13 36.01
C GLY A 86 -23.62 -7.85 35.87
N THR A 87 -22.93 -7.68 34.72
CA THR A 87 -21.61 -8.25 34.47
C THR A 87 -20.59 -7.62 35.42
N SER A 88 -19.74 -8.42 36.04
CA SER A 88 -18.70 -7.91 36.95
C SER A 88 -17.63 -7.14 36.18
N GLY A 89 -17.16 -6.00 36.74
CA GLY A 89 -16.03 -5.22 36.18
C GLY A 89 -16.44 -4.15 35.19
N VAL A 90 -17.70 -3.70 35.18
CA VAL A 90 -18.20 -2.59 34.34
C VAL A 90 -17.52 -1.26 34.71
N ASP A 91 -17.02 -1.11 35.91
CA ASP A 91 -16.31 0.08 36.38
C ASP A 91 -14.90 0.21 35.79
N ASP A 92 -14.34 -0.88 35.28
CA ASP A 92 -13.07 -0.90 34.60
C ASP A 92 -13.24 -0.45 33.14
N ILE A 93 -13.15 0.85 32.89
CA ILE A 93 -13.36 1.49 31.62
C ILE A 93 -12.36 0.97 30.57
N ALA A 94 -11.13 0.61 30.97
CA ALA A 94 -10.08 0.14 30.09
C ALA A 94 -10.48 -1.11 29.29
N LYS A 95 -11.36 -1.96 29.83
CA LYS A 95 -11.89 -3.16 29.14
C LYS A 95 -12.67 -2.84 27.86
N TYR A 96 -13.22 -1.63 27.79
CA TYR A 96 -14.06 -1.18 26.68
C TYR A 96 -13.28 -0.30 25.68
N ILE A 97 -11.99 -0.08 25.93
CA ILE A 97 -11.09 0.60 24.98
C ILE A 97 -10.49 -0.43 24.03
N LYS A 98 -10.82 -0.31 22.75
CA LYS A 98 -10.26 -1.14 21.68
C LYS A 98 -9.29 -0.30 20.86
N LEU A 99 -8.01 -0.65 20.89
CA LEU A 99 -6.99 0.07 20.12
C LEU A 99 -7.22 -0.08 18.63
N GLY A 100 -7.12 1.03 17.90
CA GLY A 100 -6.99 1.04 16.44
C GLY A 100 -5.56 0.70 16.02
N LYS A 101 -5.29 0.68 14.71
CA LYS A 101 -4.00 0.21 14.18
C LYS A 101 -2.82 1.11 14.58
N LEU A 102 -3.04 2.41 14.69
CA LEU A 102 -2.04 3.36 15.20
C LEU A 102 -1.81 3.13 16.70
N GLY A 103 -2.91 2.96 17.45
CA GLY A 103 -2.84 2.63 18.88
C GLY A 103 -2.11 1.31 19.15
N GLU A 104 -2.38 0.25 18.35
CA GLU A 104 -1.65 -1.02 18.39
C GLU A 104 -0.14 -0.81 18.17
N ALA A 105 0.22 0.02 17.16
CA ALA A 105 1.62 0.30 16.84
C ALA A 105 2.35 1.06 17.96
N PHE A 106 1.66 2.00 18.63
CA PHE A 106 2.26 2.76 19.74
C PHE A 106 2.37 1.93 21.03
N SER A 107 1.47 0.98 21.21
CA SER A 107 1.47 0.09 22.39
C SER A 107 2.35 -1.14 22.22
N ALA A 108 2.99 -1.32 21.06
CA ALA A 108 3.82 -2.49 20.79
C ALA A 108 5.06 -2.52 21.69
N ASP A 109 5.41 -3.72 22.19
CA ASP A 109 6.60 -3.94 23.03
C ASP A 109 7.91 -3.94 22.23
N GLU A 110 7.83 -4.05 20.90
CA GLU A 110 8.96 -3.99 19.97
C GLU A 110 8.68 -2.98 18.87
N GLN A 111 9.74 -2.54 18.18
CA GLN A 111 9.59 -1.66 17.02
C GLN A 111 8.89 -2.40 15.88
N VAL A 112 7.77 -1.87 15.41
CA VAL A 112 6.98 -2.41 14.30
C VAL A 112 7.10 -1.55 13.05
N VAL A 113 6.71 -2.09 11.90
CA VAL A 113 6.42 -1.34 10.69
C VAL A 113 4.92 -1.08 10.66
N LEU A 114 4.53 0.20 10.55
CA LEU A 114 3.14 0.62 10.40
C LEU A 114 2.92 1.11 8.97
N LEU A 115 2.03 0.47 8.25
CA LEU A 115 1.55 0.92 6.95
C LEU A 115 0.21 1.64 7.12
N ILE A 116 0.15 2.91 6.70
CA ILE A 116 -1.09 3.66 6.49
C ILE A 116 -1.35 3.67 4.99
N ASP A 117 -2.23 2.78 4.54
CA ASP A 117 -2.41 2.49 3.11
C ASP A 117 -3.52 3.33 2.51
N GLU A 118 -3.23 3.98 1.35
CA GLU A 118 -4.14 4.79 0.57
C GLU A 118 -4.73 5.99 1.34
N VAL A 119 -3.85 6.78 1.97
CA VAL A 119 -4.23 7.93 2.83
C VAL A 119 -5.13 8.95 2.12
N ASP A 120 -5.04 9.06 0.81
CA ASP A 120 -5.82 9.96 -0.05
C ASP A 120 -7.26 9.48 -0.33
N LYS A 121 -7.66 8.29 0.15
CA LYS A 121 -9.06 7.84 0.09
C LYS A 121 -9.97 8.54 1.08
N ALA A 122 -9.44 8.89 2.25
CA ALA A 122 -10.20 9.60 3.29
C ALA A 122 -10.48 11.07 2.90
N ASP A 123 -11.14 11.77 3.80
CA ASP A 123 -11.37 13.21 3.65
C ASP A 123 -10.06 13.99 3.68
N LEU A 124 -10.05 15.20 3.12
CA LEU A 124 -8.86 16.05 2.98
C LEU A 124 -8.20 16.38 4.33
N GLU A 125 -8.99 16.48 5.39
CA GLU A 125 -8.51 16.81 6.74
C GLU A 125 -7.86 15.61 7.45
N PHE A 126 -8.19 14.38 7.04
CA PHE A 126 -7.70 13.16 7.69
C PHE A 126 -6.17 13.13 7.89
N PRO A 127 -5.32 13.46 6.90
CA PRO A 127 -3.88 13.48 7.11
C PRO A 127 -3.45 14.54 8.14
N ASN A 128 -4.12 15.71 8.16
CA ASN A 128 -3.83 16.76 9.12
C ASN A 128 -4.19 16.35 10.56
N ASP A 129 -5.29 15.62 10.73
CA ASP A 129 -5.76 15.13 12.03
C ASP A 129 -4.80 14.11 12.66
N LEU A 130 -3.90 13.52 11.87
CA LEU A 130 -2.87 12.58 12.34
C LEU A 130 -1.51 13.23 12.62
N LEU A 131 -1.35 14.53 12.35
CA LEU A 131 -0.05 15.20 12.43
C LEU A 131 0.57 15.13 13.82
N TRP A 132 -0.23 15.37 14.84
CA TRP A 132 0.25 15.38 16.23
C TRP A 132 0.73 13.98 16.63
N GLU A 133 -0.09 12.97 16.40
CA GLU A 133 0.18 11.60 16.79
C GLU A 133 1.40 11.04 16.06
N LEU A 134 1.54 11.33 14.78
CA LEU A 134 2.69 10.90 13.99
C LEU A 134 3.99 11.64 14.35
N ASP A 135 3.91 12.90 14.81
CA ASP A 135 5.06 13.64 15.26
C ASP A 135 5.50 13.22 16.67
N LYS A 136 4.56 13.16 17.60
CA LYS A 136 4.83 12.90 19.03
C LYS A 136 4.85 11.43 19.36
N MET A 137 4.23 10.58 18.54
CA MET A 137 4.02 9.16 18.80
C MET A 137 3.32 8.90 20.11
N GLU A 138 2.28 9.71 20.38
CA GLU A 138 1.45 9.60 21.57
C GLU A 138 0.04 10.09 21.28
N PHE A 139 -0.94 9.60 22.04
CA PHE A 139 -2.32 10.10 22.05
C PHE A 139 -2.95 9.93 23.43
N TYR A 140 -3.97 10.74 23.70
CA TYR A 140 -4.68 10.76 24.97
C TYR A 140 -6.02 10.06 24.85
N ILE A 141 -6.36 9.23 25.85
CA ILE A 141 -7.66 8.56 26.00
C ILE A 141 -8.45 9.25 27.11
N PRO A 142 -9.44 10.10 26.80
CA PRO A 142 -10.22 10.85 27.79
C PRO A 142 -10.95 9.95 28.79
N GLU A 143 -11.44 8.80 28.36
CA GLU A 143 -12.23 7.87 29.16
C GLU A 143 -11.44 7.26 30.31
N THR A 144 -10.18 6.91 30.09
CA THR A 144 -9.27 6.37 31.11
C THR A 144 -8.35 7.42 31.71
N LYS A 145 -8.31 8.63 31.12
CA LYS A 145 -7.39 9.74 31.45
C LYS A 145 -5.90 9.34 31.32
N GLU A 146 -5.61 8.44 30.41
CA GLU A 146 -4.27 7.95 30.15
C GLU A 146 -3.72 8.47 28.82
N THR A 147 -2.40 8.66 28.78
CA THR A 147 -1.68 8.93 27.53
C THR A 147 -0.91 7.68 27.12
N ILE A 148 -1.22 7.17 25.94
CA ILE A 148 -0.44 6.10 25.31
C ILE A 148 0.68 6.75 24.53
N LYS A 149 1.92 6.37 24.86
CA LYS A 149 3.13 6.84 24.21
C LYS A 149 3.93 5.66 23.71
N ALA A 150 4.40 5.74 22.46
CA ALA A 150 5.19 4.67 21.84
C ALA A 150 6.50 4.45 22.61
N LYS A 151 6.68 3.24 23.16
CA LYS A 151 7.94 2.80 23.75
C LYS A 151 9.02 2.68 22.68
N HIS A 152 8.65 2.15 21.54
CA HIS A 152 9.49 1.99 20.36
C HIS A 152 8.83 2.70 19.18
N ARG A 153 9.48 3.76 18.67
CA ARG A 153 8.94 4.52 17.54
C ARG A 153 8.76 3.60 16.34
N PRO A 154 7.54 3.41 15.82
CA PRO A 154 7.30 2.58 14.64
C PRO A 154 7.96 3.19 13.40
N ILE A 155 8.33 2.33 12.44
CA ILE A 155 8.68 2.74 11.08
C ILE A 155 7.37 2.95 10.34
N VAL A 156 7.03 4.21 10.04
CA VAL A 156 5.76 4.57 9.42
C VAL A 156 5.94 4.73 7.93
N ILE A 157 5.21 3.93 7.16
CA ILE A 157 5.11 4.01 5.69
C ILE A 157 3.67 4.39 5.36
N ILE A 158 3.52 5.41 4.54
CA ILE A 158 2.22 5.96 4.12
C ILE A 158 2.16 5.87 2.62
N THR A 159 1.06 5.36 2.06
CA THR A 159 0.89 5.28 0.61
C THR A 159 -0.22 6.20 0.11
N SER A 160 -0.08 6.67 -1.12
CA SER A 160 -1.08 7.46 -1.84
C SER A 160 -1.06 7.08 -3.32
N ASN A 161 -2.24 6.93 -3.92
CA ASN A 161 -2.41 6.73 -5.36
C ASN A 161 -2.42 8.07 -6.15
N ALA A 162 -2.21 9.19 -5.47
CA ALA A 162 -2.29 10.54 -6.02
C ALA A 162 -3.68 10.90 -6.60
N GLU A 163 -4.74 10.28 -6.05
CA GLU A 163 -6.12 10.59 -6.43
C GLU A 163 -6.56 11.96 -5.91
N LYS A 164 -6.03 12.37 -4.74
CA LYS A 164 -6.24 13.69 -4.13
C LYS A 164 -4.90 14.31 -3.74
N GLU A 165 -4.85 15.62 -3.73
CA GLU A 165 -3.70 16.34 -3.16
C GLU A 165 -3.70 16.22 -1.65
N LEU A 166 -2.52 15.99 -1.08
CA LEU A 166 -2.33 15.95 0.37
C LEU A 166 -1.93 17.33 0.88
N PRO A 167 -2.36 17.72 2.10
CA PRO A 167 -2.06 19.02 2.67
C PRO A 167 -0.55 19.28 2.82
N ASP A 168 -0.10 20.48 2.52
CA ASP A 168 1.31 20.89 2.63
C ASP A 168 1.90 20.66 4.01
N ALA A 169 1.10 20.89 5.07
CA ALA A 169 1.52 20.67 6.45
C ALA A 169 1.89 19.21 6.70
N PHE A 170 1.16 18.27 6.09
CA PHE A 170 1.43 16.84 6.15
C PHE A 170 2.68 16.48 5.33
N LEU A 171 2.77 16.97 4.09
CA LEU A 171 3.90 16.70 3.20
C LEU A 171 5.25 17.09 3.81
N ARG A 172 5.34 18.27 4.47
CA ARG A 172 6.56 18.77 5.12
C ARG A 172 7.06 17.88 6.26
N ARG A 173 6.20 17.02 6.83
CA ARG A 173 6.56 16.12 7.93
C ARG A 173 7.02 14.75 7.46
N CYS A 174 6.86 14.46 6.17
CA CYS A 174 7.23 13.19 5.58
C CYS A 174 8.53 13.28 4.77
N ILE A 175 9.24 12.18 4.68
CA ILE A 175 10.16 11.93 3.58
C ILE A 175 9.32 11.46 2.40
N PHE A 176 9.47 12.10 1.26
CA PHE A 176 8.66 11.83 0.08
C PHE A 176 9.45 11.01 -0.94
N HIS A 177 8.82 10.01 -1.54
CA HIS A 177 9.34 9.31 -2.70
C HIS A 177 8.21 8.96 -3.67
N TYR A 178 8.44 9.21 -4.96
CA TYR A 178 7.52 8.81 -6.02
C TYR A 178 8.04 7.54 -6.69
N ILE A 179 7.22 6.48 -6.70
CA ILE A 179 7.56 5.26 -7.44
C ILE A 179 7.08 5.44 -8.88
N GLU A 180 8.04 5.60 -9.78
CA GLU A 180 7.79 5.61 -11.21
C GLU A 180 7.23 4.26 -11.66
N PHE A 181 6.39 4.29 -12.71
CA PHE A 181 5.94 3.03 -13.30
C PHE A 181 7.16 2.29 -13.90
N PRO A 182 7.32 0.98 -13.60
CA PRO A 182 8.51 0.25 -14.03
C PRO A 182 8.74 0.34 -15.54
N ASP A 183 9.96 0.54 -15.96
CA ASP A 183 10.39 0.34 -17.35
C ASP A 183 10.40 -1.16 -17.70
N GLN A 184 10.69 -1.47 -18.95
CA GLN A 184 10.69 -2.86 -19.43
C GLN A 184 11.69 -3.75 -18.67
N GLN A 185 12.88 -3.23 -18.35
CA GLN A 185 13.91 -4.01 -17.65
C GLN A 185 13.52 -4.26 -16.18
N GLN A 186 12.98 -3.26 -15.52
CA GLN A 186 12.47 -3.40 -14.16
C GLN A 186 11.26 -4.32 -14.11
N MET A 187 10.34 -4.18 -15.07
CA MET A 187 9.15 -5.02 -15.16
C MET A 187 9.51 -6.48 -15.36
N GLU A 188 10.49 -6.79 -16.22
CA GLU A 188 10.97 -8.16 -16.41
C GLU A 188 11.48 -8.76 -15.09
N LYS A 189 12.26 -8.00 -14.32
CA LYS A 189 12.70 -8.44 -12.98
C LYS A 189 11.53 -8.70 -12.04
N ILE A 190 10.52 -7.82 -12.06
CA ILE A 190 9.31 -7.98 -11.24
C ILE A 190 8.56 -9.25 -11.63
N ILE A 191 8.36 -9.50 -12.93
CA ILE A 191 7.67 -10.71 -13.41
C ILE A 191 8.44 -11.97 -12.96
N ARG A 192 9.77 -11.99 -13.08
CA ARG A 192 10.60 -13.14 -12.64
C ARG A 192 10.54 -13.41 -11.12
N VAL A 193 10.14 -12.44 -10.31
CA VAL A 193 9.84 -12.67 -8.88
C VAL A 193 8.51 -13.41 -8.68
N HIS A 194 7.56 -13.21 -9.58
CA HIS A 194 6.22 -13.83 -9.50
C HIS A 194 6.10 -15.20 -10.17
N PHE A 195 7.08 -15.56 -11.01
CA PHE A 195 7.10 -16.80 -11.77
C PHE A 195 8.46 -17.49 -11.64
N ASP A 196 8.50 -18.70 -11.09
CA ASP A 196 9.72 -19.49 -11.00
C ASP A 196 10.28 -19.82 -12.39
N HIS A 197 9.39 -20.09 -13.34
CA HIS A 197 9.70 -20.36 -14.74
C HIS A 197 8.62 -19.73 -15.61
N VAL A 198 9.01 -18.89 -16.55
CA VAL A 198 8.14 -18.33 -17.59
C VAL A 198 8.79 -18.57 -18.97
N ASP A 199 8.00 -18.94 -19.95
CA ASP A 199 8.50 -19.05 -21.33
C ASP A 199 8.99 -17.69 -21.84
N GLU A 200 10.23 -17.62 -22.33
CA GLU A 200 10.87 -16.37 -22.72
C GLU A 200 10.14 -15.71 -23.90
N THR A 201 9.60 -16.51 -24.83
CA THR A 201 8.85 -15.99 -25.98
C THR A 201 7.52 -15.40 -25.52
N LEU A 202 6.81 -16.09 -24.61
CA LEU A 202 5.58 -15.61 -24.01
C LEU A 202 5.82 -14.30 -23.25
N LEU A 203 6.83 -14.25 -22.40
CA LEU A 203 7.19 -13.05 -21.63
C LEU A 203 7.46 -11.86 -22.55
N MET A 204 8.31 -12.05 -23.58
CA MET A 204 8.65 -10.99 -24.51
C MET A 204 7.42 -10.47 -25.27
N GLN A 205 6.56 -11.35 -25.76
CA GLN A 205 5.34 -10.97 -26.49
C GLN A 205 4.31 -10.29 -25.54
N ALA A 206 4.16 -10.78 -24.31
CA ALA A 206 3.29 -10.17 -23.33
C ALA A 206 3.78 -8.76 -22.93
N MET A 207 5.05 -8.59 -22.67
CA MET A 207 5.66 -7.29 -22.37
C MET A 207 5.48 -6.30 -23.53
N GLN A 208 5.70 -6.74 -24.76
CA GLN A 208 5.53 -5.90 -25.95
C GLN A 208 4.07 -5.42 -26.07
N ALA A 209 3.10 -6.31 -25.95
CA ALA A 209 1.68 -5.97 -26.01
C ALA A 209 1.25 -5.04 -24.86
N PHE A 210 1.74 -5.32 -23.66
CA PHE A 210 1.45 -4.51 -22.47
C PHE A 210 1.93 -3.06 -22.61
N TYR A 211 3.20 -2.85 -23.00
CA TYR A 211 3.74 -1.49 -23.17
C TYR A 211 3.14 -0.80 -24.39
N TYR A 212 2.77 -1.54 -25.45
CA TYR A 212 2.00 -0.99 -26.55
C TYR A 212 0.66 -0.41 -26.05
N ILE A 213 -0.11 -1.17 -25.25
CA ILE A 213 -1.36 -0.66 -24.66
C ILE A 213 -1.10 0.60 -23.83
N ARG A 214 -0.07 0.59 -23.00
CA ARG A 214 0.27 1.74 -22.15
C ARG A 214 0.73 2.97 -22.92
N SER A 215 1.28 2.80 -24.12
CA SER A 215 1.67 3.90 -24.99
C SER A 215 0.50 4.60 -25.70
N ILE A 216 -0.70 4.02 -25.62
CA ILE A 216 -1.90 4.59 -26.25
C ILE A 216 -2.49 5.68 -25.36
N ASP A 217 -2.35 6.96 -25.74
CA ASP A 217 -2.83 8.10 -24.94
C ASP A 217 -4.35 8.10 -24.71
N SER A 218 -5.10 7.54 -25.66
CA SER A 218 -6.57 7.46 -25.56
C SER A 218 -7.09 6.35 -24.67
N VAL A 219 -6.22 5.51 -24.06
CA VAL A 219 -6.56 4.57 -23.01
C VAL A 219 -6.62 5.33 -21.67
N GLU A 220 -7.79 5.43 -21.10
CA GLU A 220 -8.03 6.22 -19.89
C GLU A 220 -7.43 5.53 -18.65
N LYS A 221 -7.63 4.22 -18.53
CA LYS A 221 -7.08 3.41 -17.44
C LYS A 221 -6.01 2.47 -17.98
N LYS A 222 -4.76 2.90 -17.91
CA LYS A 222 -3.60 2.07 -18.32
C LYS A 222 -3.48 0.85 -17.39
N PRO A 223 -3.16 -0.34 -17.94
CA PRO A 223 -3.01 -1.54 -17.13
C PRO A 223 -1.80 -1.43 -16.19
N SER A 224 -1.93 -1.97 -14.99
CA SER A 224 -0.93 -1.97 -13.92
C SER A 224 -0.05 -3.22 -13.96
N THR A 225 0.97 -3.27 -13.10
CA THR A 225 1.84 -4.44 -12.92
C THR A 225 1.06 -5.68 -12.50
N SER A 226 0.11 -5.54 -11.56
CA SER A 226 -0.71 -6.66 -11.10
C SER A 226 -1.54 -7.28 -12.22
N GLU A 227 -2.11 -6.42 -13.08
CA GLU A 227 -2.89 -6.88 -14.25
C GLU A 227 -2.00 -7.57 -15.29
N LEU A 228 -0.74 -7.16 -15.44
CA LEU A 228 0.22 -7.87 -16.29
C LEU A 228 0.57 -9.25 -15.73
N VAL A 229 0.84 -9.36 -14.43
CA VAL A 229 1.11 -10.64 -13.76
C VAL A 229 -0.07 -11.60 -13.94
N ASP A 230 -1.29 -11.12 -13.68
CA ASP A 230 -2.50 -11.93 -13.86
C ASP A 230 -2.72 -12.34 -15.33
N TRP A 231 -2.40 -11.44 -16.26
CA TRP A 231 -2.54 -11.73 -17.69
C TRP A 231 -1.53 -12.78 -18.17
N ILE A 232 -0.26 -12.68 -17.77
CA ILE A 232 0.77 -13.70 -18.08
C ILE A 232 0.31 -15.06 -17.52
N ARG A 233 -0.18 -15.10 -16.28
CA ARG A 233 -0.70 -16.33 -15.68
C ARG A 233 -1.87 -16.93 -16.48
N ALA A 234 -2.79 -16.08 -16.95
CA ALA A 234 -3.91 -16.52 -17.79
C ALA A 234 -3.43 -17.07 -19.15
N LEU A 235 -2.41 -16.46 -19.76
CA LEU A 235 -1.82 -16.94 -21.02
C LEU A 235 -1.13 -18.30 -20.85
N GLU A 236 -0.38 -18.51 -19.76
CA GLU A 236 0.26 -19.79 -19.44
C GLU A 236 -0.78 -20.89 -19.21
N LEU A 237 -1.78 -20.64 -18.34
CA LEU A 237 -2.81 -21.61 -17.99
C LEU A 237 -3.62 -22.10 -19.21
N THR A 238 -3.77 -21.25 -20.21
CA THR A 238 -4.58 -21.57 -21.40
C THR A 238 -3.77 -22.10 -22.58
N GLY A 239 -2.43 -22.06 -22.50
CA GLY A 239 -1.57 -22.52 -23.56
C GLY A 239 -1.75 -21.75 -24.89
N VAL A 240 -2.00 -20.44 -24.80
CA VAL A 240 -2.22 -19.59 -26.00
C VAL A 240 -0.97 -19.58 -26.86
N ASP A 241 -1.19 -19.71 -28.20
CA ASP A 241 -0.11 -19.52 -29.16
C ASP A 241 0.49 -18.11 -29.02
N THR A 242 1.79 -18.04 -28.70
CA THR A 242 2.53 -16.80 -28.48
C THR A 242 2.47 -15.84 -29.68
N SER A 243 2.36 -16.38 -30.91
CA SER A 243 2.25 -15.56 -32.13
C SER A 243 0.98 -14.70 -32.21
N ARG A 244 -0.03 -15.03 -31.39
CA ARG A 244 -1.32 -14.31 -31.32
C ARG A 244 -1.30 -13.17 -30.27
N ILE A 245 -0.37 -13.21 -29.31
CA ILE A 245 -0.37 -12.31 -28.14
C ILE A 245 -0.33 -10.84 -28.56
N THR A 246 0.57 -10.46 -29.44
CA THR A 246 0.70 -9.06 -29.90
C THR A 246 -0.34 -8.65 -30.92
N LYS A 247 -0.93 -9.60 -31.65
CA LYS A 247 -1.89 -9.33 -32.74
C LYS A 247 -3.34 -9.22 -32.23
N GLU A 248 -3.71 -10.07 -31.28
CA GLU A 248 -5.10 -10.23 -30.83
C GLU A 248 -5.30 -9.81 -29.38
N ILE A 249 -4.24 -9.77 -28.58
CA ILE A 249 -4.25 -9.53 -27.14
C ILE A 249 -5.31 -10.42 -26.47
N PRO A 250 -5.10 -11.75 -26.42
CA PRO A 250 -6.05 -12.67 -25.81
C PRO A 250 -6.36 -12.27 -24.36
N PHE A 251 -7.60 -12.48 -23.92
CA PHE A 251 -8.04 -12.13 -22.55
C PHE A 251 -7.83 -10.64 -22.20
N ILE A 252 -7.99 -9.75 -23.16
CA ILE A 252 -7.79 -8.30 -22.99
C ILE A 252 -8.51 -7.72 -21.75
N GLY A 253 -9.63 -8.32 -21.33
CA GLY A 253 -10.35 -7.94 -20.10
C GLY A 253 -9.58 -8.18 -18.81
N VAL A 254 -8.47 -8.97 -18.83
CA VAL A 254 -7.55 -9.06 -17.69
C VAL A 254 -6.71 -7.79 -17.56
N LEU A 255 -6.32 -7.18 -18.67
CA LEU A 255 -5.53 -5.94 -18.72
C LEU A 255 -6.39 -4.68 -18.59
N LEU A 256 -7.51 -4.62 -19.31
CA LEU A 256 -8.34 -3.43 -19.40
C LEU A 256 -9.71 -3.66 -18.75
N LYS A 257 -10.14 -2.69 -17.91
CA LYS A 257 -11.37 -2.78 -17.11
C LYS A 257 -12.49 -1.85 -17.60
N LYS A 258 -12.24 -1.10 -18.69
CA LYS A 258 -13.24 -0.21 -19.30
C LYS A 258 -13.53 -0.64 -20.73
N ASP A 259 -14.79 -0.81 -21.09
CA ASP A 259 -15.23 -1.19 -22.45
C ASP A 259 -14.72 -0.23 -23.52
N LYS A 260 -14.67 1.07 -23.21
CA LYS A 260 -14.14 2.12 -24.10
C LYS A 260 -12.65 1.88 -24.42
N ASP A 261 -11.86 1.51 -23.41
CA ASP A 261 -10.42 1.24 -23.57
C ASP A 261 -10.20 -0.03 -24.40
N ILE A 262 -10.97 -1.11 -24.11
CA ILE A 262 -10.96 -2.35 -24.91
C ILE A 262 -11.27 -2.07 -26.36
N SER A 263 -12.37 -1.34 -26.63
CA SER A 263 -12.78 -0.99 -27.98
C SER A 263 -11.74 -0.13 -28.72
N THR A 264 -11.05 0.73 -27.99
CA THR A 264 -9.99 1.60 -28.51
C THR A 264 -8.77 0.79 -28.97
N VAL A 265 -8.31 -0.15 -28.13
CA VAL A 265 -7.19 -1.03 -28.43
C VAL A 265 -7.53 -1.94 -29.61
N GLN A 266 -8.70 -2.60 -29.58
CA GLN A 266 -9.12 -3.50 -30.65
C GLN A 266 -9.25 -2.82 -32.02
N ARG A 267 -9.70 -1.54 -32.08
CA ARG A 267 -9.72 -0.76 -33.32
C ARG A 267 -8.34 -0.47 -33.86
N ARG A 268 -7.34 -0.29 -33.00
CA ARG A 268 -5.95 -0.06 -33.42
C ARG A 268 -5.25 -1.33 -33.93
N LEU A 269 -5.58 -2.49 -33.34
CA LEU A 269 -5.03 -3.78 -33.80
C LEU A 269 -5.56 -4.22 -35.18
N ARG A 270 -6.72 -3.72 -35.60
CA ARG A 270 -7.34 -4.03 -36.90
C ARG A 270 -6.83 -3.13 -38.05
N ARG A 271 -6.07 -2.13 -37.75
CA ARG A 271 -5.44 -1.20 -38.73
C ARG A 271 -4.03 -1.62 -39.05
#